data_2ca3960e07673ff4cfd183c0c565ec63
#
_entry.id   2ca3960e07673ff4cfd183c0c565ec63
#
_cell.length_a   1.000
_cell.length_b   1.000
_cell.length_c   1.000
_cell.angle_alpha   90.00
_cell.angle_beta   90.00
_cell.angle_gamma   90.00
#
_symmetry.space_group_name_H-M   'P 1'
#
loop_
_entity.id
_entity.type
_entity.pdbx_description
1 polymer ?
#
loop_
_entity_poly.entity_id
_entity_poly.type
_entity_poly.pdbx_seq_one_letter_code
_entity_poly.pdbx_strand_id
1 'polypeptide(L)'
;YIQRAINEFMALHNLSKREIQYKLYAKGISKEDFDNFLENNLDEIEEYEVQSASKIYQKKRATMEKEDIRSYLIKKGYTKDAIDTALADGGE
;
A
#
# COMPACT_ATOMS: atom_id res chain seq x y z
N TYR A 1 12.61 -12.34 -10.94
CA TYR A 1 11.35 -12.97 -10.56
C TYR A 1 10.60 -12.19 -9.47
N ILE A 2 11.26 -11.87 -8.36
CA ILE A 2 10.66 -11.10 -7.26
C ILE A 2 10.23 -9.72 -7.72
N GLN A 3 11.08 -9.02 -8.44
CA GLN A 3 10.80 -7.70 -8.96
C GLN A 3 9.54 -7.69 -9.84
N ARG A 4 9.41 -8.69 -10.70
CA ARG A 4 8.28 -8.82 -11.61
C ARG A 4 6.98 -9.05 -10.84
N ALA A 5 7.01 -9.97 -9.87
CA ALA A 5 5.83 -10.28 -9.06
C ALA A 5 5.36 -9.05 -8.29
N ILE A 6 6.29 -8.32 -7.69
CA ILE A 6 5.97 -7.11 -6.94
C ILE A 6 5.41 -6.03 -7.86
N ASN A 7 5.99 -5.85 -9.04
CA ASN A 7 5.50 -4.86 -10.00
C ASN A 7 4.07 -5.17 -10.44
N GLU A 8 3.73 -6.45 -10.63
CA GLU A 8 2.37 -6.85 -10.97
C GLU A 8 1.37 -6.45 -9.88
N PHE A 9 1.71 -6.68 -8.61
CA PHE A 9 0.84 -6.31 -7.51
C PHE A 9 0.75 -4.79 -7.34
N MET A 10 1.86 -4.08 -7.53
CA MET A 10 1.88 -2.63 -7.42
C MET A 10 1.07 -1.95 -8.52
N ALA A 11 0.98 -2.55 -9.69
CA ALA A 11 0.20 -2.00 -10.79
C ALA A 11 -1.28 -1.90 -10.47
N LEU A 12 -1.78 -2.70 -9.54
CA LEU A 12 -3.18 -2.67 -9.13
C LEU A 12 -3.55 -1.45 -8.29
N HIS A 13 -2.59 -0.86 -7.57
CA HIS A 13 -2.76 0.32 -6.71
C HIS A 13 -3.91 0.19 -5.70
N ASN A 14 -4.21 -1.03 -5.26
CA ASN A 14 -5.25 -1.26 -4.26
C ASN A 14 -4.82 -2.21 -3.15
N LEU A 15 -3.54 -2.58 -3.13
CA LEU A 15 -2.97 -3.44 -2.11
C LEU A 15 -2.01 -2.67 -1.24
N SER A 16 -2.05 -2.91 0.07
CA SER A 16 -1.06 -2.37 0.98
C SER A 16 0.23 -3.18 0.87
N LYS A 17 1.32 -2.65 1.42
CA LYS A 17 2.59 -3.37 1.50
C LYS A 17 2.40 -4.72 2.20
N ARG A 18 1.60 -4.74 3.26
CA ARG A 18 1.32 -5.95 4.02
C ARG A 18 0.59 -7.00 3.17
N GLU A 19 -0.37 -6.58 2.38
CA GLU A 19 -1.11 -7.49 1.50
C GLU A 19 -0.21 -8.06 0.41
N ILE A 20 0.67 -7.24 -0.14
CA ILE A 20 1.65 -7.70 -1.13
C ILE A 20 2.56 -8.75 -0.51
N GLN A 21 3.00 -8.53 0.73
CA GLN A 21 3.84 -9.47 1.45
C GLN A 21 3.16 -10.83 1.59
N TYR A 22 1.89 -10.86 1.98
CA TYR A 22 1.14 -12.11 2.08
C TYR A 22 1.03 -12.84 0.76
N LYS A 23 0.77 -12.11 -0.31
CA LYS A 23 0.65 -12.70 -1.63
C LYS A 23 1.97 -13.28 -2.13
N LEU A 24 3.08 -12.63 -1.82
CA LEU A 24 4.41 -13.12 -2.17
C LEU A 24 4.76 -14.38 -1.38
N TYR A 25 4.38 -14.43 -0.11
CA TYR A 25 4.59 -15.63 0.70
C TYR A 25 3.83 -16.82 0.12
N ALA A 26 2.61 -16.60 -0.36
CA ALA A 26 1.82 -17.64 -1.00
C ALA A 26 2.47 -18.15 -2.28
N LYS A 27 3.31 -17.34 -2.92
CA LYS A 27 4.05 -17.73 -4.12
C LYS A 27 5.42 -18.35 -3.80
N GLY A 28 5.77 -18.47 -2.52
CA GLY A 28 7.01 -19.09 -2.10
C GLY A 28 8.18 -18.14 -1.91
N ILE A 29 7.95 -16.85 -1.96
CA ILE A 29 9.01 -15.85 -1.73
C ILE A 29 9.19 -15.67 -0.23
N SER A 30 10.44 -15.76 0.24
CA SER A 30 10.74 -15.70 1.67
C SER A 30 10.62 -14.26 2.19
N LYS A 31 10.44 -14.15 3.51
CA LYS A 31 10.44 -12.87 4.18
C LYS A 31 11.76 -12.12 3.98
N GLU A 32 12.88 -12.84 4.03
CA GLU A 32 14.20 -12.25 3.84
C GLU A 32 14.34 -11.60 2.47
N ASP A 33 13.88 -12.28 1.42
CA ASP A 33 13.93 -11.76 0.06
C ASP A 33 13.07 -10.50 -0.08
N PHE A 34 11.89 -10.50 0.54
CA PHE A 34 11.02 -9.35 0.51
C PHE A 34 11.61 -8.16 1.28
N ASP A 35 12.18 -8.42 2.45
CA ASP A 35 12.83 -7.38 3.25
C ASP A 35 14.00 -6.75 2.50
N ASN A 36 14.80 -7.56 1.81
CA ASN A 36 15.89 -7.06 0.97
C ASN A 36 15.37 -6.18 -0.16
N PHE A 37 14.27 -6.55 -0.78
CA PHE A 37 13.65 -5.74 -1.81
C PHE A 37 13.19 -4.40 -1.24
N LEU A 38 12.56 -4.41 -0.08
CA LEU A 38 12.10 -3.18 0.57
C LEU A 38 13.25 -2.22 0.87
N GLU A 39 14.36 -2.73 1.40
CA GLU A 39 15.53 -1.92 1.72
C GLU A 39 16.09 -1.22 0.48
N ASN A 40 16.09 -1.91 -0.65
CA ASN A 40 16.65 -1.40 -1.90
C ASN A 40 15.68 -0.47 -2.65
N ASN A 41 14.40 -0.45 -2.27
CA ASN A 41 13.37 0.28 -3.01
C ASN A 41 12.44 1.05 -2.08
N LEU A 42 12.95 1.54 -0.96
CA LEU A 42 12.13 2.24 0.05
C LEU A 42 11.33 3.40 -0.52
N ASP A 43 11.97 4.24 -1.32
CA ASP A 43 11.31 5.42 -1.89
C ASP A 43 10.14 5.04 -2.79
N GLU A 44 10.33 4.02 -3.62
CA GLU A 44 9.28 3.54 -4.52
C GLU A 44 8.11 2.95 -3.75
N ILE A 45 8.41 2.19 -2.69
CA ILE A 45 7.38 1.55 -1.88
C ILE A 45 6.58 2.59 -1.10
N GLU A 46 7.24 3.58 -0.53
CA GLU A 46 6.55 4.65 0.19
C GLU A 46 5.64 5.44 -0.74
N GLU A 47 6.13 5.79 -1.91
CA GLU A 47 5.33 6.50 -2.89
C GLU A 47 4.14 5.65 -3.34
N TYR A 48 4.36 4.36 -3.56
CA TYR A 48 3.29 3.43 -3.93
C TYR A 48 2.20 3.39 -2.84
N GLU A 49 2.58 3.29 -1.58
CA GLU A 49 1.60 3.24 -0.50
C GLU A 49 0.75 4.51 -0.44
N VAL A 50 1.37 5.67 -0.60
CA VAL A 50 0.64 6.94 -0.62
C VAL A 50 -0.34 6.97 -1.80
N GLN A 51 0.11 6.61 -2.98
CA GLN A 51 -0.74 6.59 -4.17
C GLN A 51 -1.90 5.61 -4.03
N SER A 52 -1.62 4.43 -3.51
CA SER A 52 -2.64 3.40 -3.31
C SER A 52 -3.68 3.84 -2.27
N ALA A 53 -3.23 4.40 -1.15
CA ALA A 53 -4.13 4.91 -0.13
C ALA A 53 -4.98 6.06 -0.65
N SER A 54 -4.38 6.96 -1.42
CA SER A 54 -5.09 8.09 -2.02
C SER A 54 -6.16 7.62 -2.98
N LYS A 55 -5.86 6.61 -3.79
CA LYS A 55 -6.83 6.03 -4.73
C LYS A 55 -8.04 5.45 -3.98
N ILE A 56 -7.79 4.72 -2.91
CA ILE A 56 -8.86 4.15 -2.09
C ILE A 56 -9.68 5.26 -1.43
N TYR A 57 -9.00 6.27 -0.90
CA TYR A 57 -9.68 7.40 -0.28
C TYR A 57 -10.63 8.09 -1.26
N GLN A 58 -10.17 8.36 -2.47
CA GLN A 58 -11.01 9.02 -3.47
C GLN A 58 -12.23 8.20 -3.87
N LYS A 59 -12.09 6.87 -3.88
CA LYS A 59 -13.23 6.00 -4.16
C LYS A 59 -14.26 5.99 -3.04
N LYS A 60 -13.82 6.06 -1.81
CA LYS A 60 -14.68 5.88 -0.64
C LYS A 60 -15.19 7.17 -0.02
N ARG A 61 -14.59 8.30 -0.37
CA ARG A 61 -14.95 9.60 0.22
C ARG A 61 -16.41 9.98 -0.02
N ALA A 62 -17.03 9.43 -1.03
CA ALA A 62 -18.42 9.71 -1.36
C ALA A 62 -19.39 9.00 -0.42
N THR A 63 -18.97 7.89 0.20
CA THR A 63 -19.82 7.06 1.03
C THR A 63 -19.33 6.90 2.46
N MET A 64 -18.07 7.28 2.74
CA MET A 64 -17.46 7.13 4.06
C MET A 64 -16.83 8.45 4.49
N GLU A 65 -16.84 8.70 5.78
CA GLU A 65 -16.15 9.86 6.33
C GLU A 65 -14.65 9.63 6.38
N LYS A 66 -13.88 10.70 6.43
CA LYS A 66 -12.43 10.65 6.42
C LYS A 66 -11.87 9.76 7.54
N GLU A 67 -12.43 9.87 8.74
CA GLU A 67 -11.98 9.04 9.87
C GLU A 67 -12.25 7.56 9.65
N ASP A 68 -13.37 7.23 9.05
CA ASP A 68 -13.73 5.84 8.76
C ASP A 68 -12.80 5.27 7.69
N ILE A 69 -12.46 6.06 6.68
CA ILE A 69 -11.51 5.65 5.65
C ILE A 69 -10.14 5.42 6.25
N ARG A 70 -9.71 6.29 7.16
CA ARG A 70 -8.44 6.16 7.86
C ARG A 70 -8.36 4.83 8.61
N SER A 71 -9.41 4.50 9.36
CA SER A 71 -9.49 3.24 10.09
C SER A 71 -9.46 2.04 9.14
N TYR A 72 -10.15 2.14 8.03
CA TYR A 72 -10.17 1.11 7.00
C TYR A 72 -8.76 0.87 6.46
N LEU A 73 -8.03 1.93 6.14
CA LEU A 73 -6.67 1.81 5.60
C LEU A 73 -5.70 1.23 6.61
N ILE A 74 -5.83 1.58 7.88
CA ILE A 74 -5.00 1.00 8.94
C ILE A 74 -5.23 -0.50 9.04
N LYS A 75 -6.49 -0.93 9.01
CA LYS A 75 -6.83 -2.35 9.06
C LYS A 75 -6.33 -3.10 7.84
N LYS A 76 -6.30 -2.43 6.70
CA LYS A 76 -5.82 -3.01 5.46
C LYS A 76 -4.29 -3.20 5.46
N GLY A 77 -3.58 -2.44 6.29
CA GLY A 77 -2.14 -2.61 6.47
C GLY A 77 -1.28 -1.47 5.96
N TYR A 78 -1.87 -0.34 5.61
CA TYR A 78 -1.10 0.84 5.21
C TYR A 78 -0.44 1.47 6.42
N THR A 79 0.73 2.09 6.21
CA THR A 79 1.40 2.81 7.30
C THR A 79 0.65 4.10 7.61
N LYS A 80 0.75 4.54 8.86
CA LYS A 80 0.13 5.78 9.30
C LYS A 80 0.62 6.98 8.50
N ASP A 81 1.93 7.03 8.24
CA ASP A 81 2.53 8.12 7.47
C ASP A 81 1.97 8.19 6.06
N ALA A 82 1.84 7.04 5.39
CA ALA A 82 1.27 6.98 4.05
C ALA A 82 -0.19 7.44 4.04
N ILE A 83 -0.95 7.01 5.05
CA ILE A 83 -2.35 7.39 5.18
C ILE A 83 -2.50 8.88 5.40
N ASP A 84 -1.73 9.45 6.33
CA ASP A 84 -1.79 10.88 6.63
C ASP A 84 -1.45 11.72 5.40
N THR A 85 -0.42 11.32 4.67
CA THR A 85 -0.02 12.03 3.45
C THR A 85 -1.10 11.93 2.38
N ALA A 86 -1.64 10.74 2.17
CA ALA A 86 -2.67 10.50 1.16
C ALA A 86 -3.95 11.29 1.46
N LEU A 87 -4.38 11.32 2.72
CA LEU A 87 -5.59 12.01 3.10
C LEU A 87 -5.42 13.52 3.09
N ALA A 88 -4.23 14.01 3.40
CA ALA A 88 -3.93 15.44 3.34
C ALA A 88 -4.00 15.93 1.89
N ASP A 89 -3.40 15.20 0.96
CA ASP A 89 -3.41 15.55 -0.46
C ASP A 89 -4.77 15.34 -1.09
N GLY A 90 -5.43 14.23 -0.76
CA GLY A 90 -6.72 13.88 -1.31
C GLY A 90 -7.89 14.66 -0.69
N GLY A 91 -7.66 15.32 0.43
CA GLY A 91 -8.68 16.08 1.15
C GLY A 91 -9.00 17.43 0.52
N GLU A 92 -8.19 17.84 -0.39
CA GLU A 92 -8.41 19.08 -1.11
C GLU A 92 -9.25 18.85 -2.36
#